data_a8e1db853bca660e68994c435f92e6fa
#
_entry.id   a8e1db853bca660e68994c435f92e6fa
#
_cell.length_a   1.000
_cell.length_b   1.000
_cell.length_c   1.000
_cell.angle_alpha   90.00
_cell.angle_beta   90.00
_cell.angle_gamma   90.00
#
_symmetry.space_group_name_H-M   'P 1'
#
loop_
_entity.id
_entity.type
_entity.pdbx_description
1 polymer ?
#
loop_
_entity_poly.entity_id
_entity_poly.type
_entity_poly.pdbx_seq_one_letter_code
_entity_poly.pdbx_strand_id
1 'polypeptide(L)'
;MKAAVVSYSLTGNNESLAKSLAERLPAEHIRITESKRRTMGTIALDNMLNRTPKVVLPALKPEECDLVVFVGPVRMGQVASPLRACFKEFGPKLGKYAFVTICGGADGPNPKLAAELTKRLGREPAALVELHKADFLPPEPKPTRNDTMKYHISEQQVKQLVDKIRPALERAVAGRLG
;
A
#
# COMPACT_ATOMS: atom_id res chain seq x y z
N MET A 1 -6.28 16.69 12.76
CA MET A 1 -5.48 15.83 11.86
C MET A 1 -6.29 15.55 10.62
N LYS A 2 -5.84 15.98 9.46
CA LYS A 2 -6.46 15.69 8.16
C LYS A 2 -5.64 14.59 7.49
N ALA A 3 -6.16 13.37 7.45
CA ALA A 3 -5.50 12.24 6.81
C ALA A 3 -6.32 11.69 5.65
N ALA A 4 -5.64 11.10 4.68
CA ALA A 4 -6.26 10.37 3.59
C ALA A 4 -5.62 8.99 3.43
N VAL A 5 -6.43 7.99 3.12
CA VAL A 5 -5.97 6.63 2.77
C VAL A 5 -6.26 6.39 1.30
N VAL A 6 -5.22 6.30 0.50
CA VAL A 6 -5.31 6.05 -0.95
C VAL A 6 -4.96 4.60 -1.22
N SER A 7 -5.89 3.84 -1.78
CA SER A 7 -5.68 2.40 -1.96
C SER A 7 -5.84 1.90 -3.40
N TYR A 8 -5.11 0.84 -3.68
CA TYR A 8 -5.32 -0.03 -4.84
C TYR A 8 -5.22 -1.50 -4.41
N SER A 9 -6.14 -2.33 -4.87
CA SER A 9 -6.14 -3.76 -4.54
C SER A 9 -6.57 -4.61 -5.73
N LEU A 10 -5.91 -5.74 -5.92
CA LEU A 10 -6.26 -6.74 -6.94
C LEU A 10 -7.15 -7.85 -6.39
N THR A 11 -6.90 -8.25 -5.14
CA THR A 11 -7.52 -9.43 -4.51
C THR A 11 -8.41 -9.08 -3.31
N GLY A 12 -8.60 -7.80 -3.02
CA GLY A 12 -9.42 -7.32 -1.91
C GLY A 12 -8.66 -7.12 -0.59
N ASN A 13 -7.59 -7.86 -0.28
CA ASN A 13 -6.91 -7.76 1.02
C ASN A 13 -6.41 -6.34 1.35
N ASN A 14 -5.73 -5.68 0.41
CA ASN A 14 -5.28 -4.29 0.61
C ASN A 14 -6.45 -3.30 0.65
N GLU A 15 -7.57 -3.59 0.01
CA GLU A 15 -8.79 -2.79 0.09
C GLU A 15 -9.41 -2.85 1.49
N SER A 16 -9.58 -4.08 2.01
CA SER A 16 -10.11 -4.29 3.37
C SER A 16 -9.24 -3.62 4.42
N LEU A 17 -7.91 -3.71 4.27
CA LEU A 17 -6.95 -3.02 5.14
C LEU A 17 -7.12 -1.50 5.06
N ALA A 18 -7.19 -0.94 3.85
CA ALA A 18 -7.32 0.49 3.64
C ALA A 18 -8.62 1.05 4.23
N LYS A 19 -9.73 0.35 4.04
CA LYS A 19 -11.02 0.72 4.63
C LYS A 19 -10.94 0.74 6.15
N SER A 20 -10.44 -0.33 6.76
CA SER A 20 -10.30 -0.41 8.21
C SER A 20 -9.32 0.62 8.78
N LEU A 21 -8.24 0.94 8.06
CA LEU A 21 -7.32 2.03 8.43
C LEU A 21 -8.00 3.39 8.40
N ALA A 22 -8.78 3.67 7.35
CA ALA A 22 -9.49 4.93 7.21
C ALA A 22 -10.52 5.15 8.34
N GLU A 23 -11.21 4.08 8.75
CA GLU A 23 -12.13 4.12 9.88
C GLU A 23 -11.41 4.42 11.20
N ARG A 24 -10.21 3.85 11.41
CA ARG A 24 -9.43 4.01 12.66
C ARG A 24 -8.66 5.33 12.75
N LEU A 25 -8.28 5.91 11.62
CA LEU A 25 -7.53 7.17 11.53
C LEU A 25 -8.41 8.40 11.30
N PRO A 26 -9.74 8.34 11.43
CA PRO A 26 -10.77 9.22 10.86
C PRO A 26 -10.30 9.91 9.57
N ALA A 27 -9.96 9.11 8.56
CA ALA A 27 -9.40 9.55 7.30
C ALA A 27 -10.35 9.30 6.12
N GLU A 28 -10.29 10.13 5.10
CA GLU A 28 -10.99 9.85 3.85
C GLU A 28 -10.38 8.63 3.16
N HIS A 29 -11.19 7.63 2.81
CA HIS A 29 -10.75 6.49 2.03
C HIS A 29 -11.00 6.70 0.54
N ILE A 30 -9.94 6.71 -0.23
CA ILE A 30 -9.95 6.95 -1.66
C ILE A 30 -9.42 5.71 -2.38
N ARG A 31 -10.28 5.11 -3.18
CA ARG A 31 -9.93 3.93 -3.97
C ARG A 31 -9.50 4.33 -5.37
N ILE A 32 -8.32 3.87 -5.79
CA ILE A 32 -7.89 3.97 -7.18
C ILE A 32 -8.60 2.91 -8.01
N THR A 33 -9.27 3.33 -9.07
CA THR A 33 -9.91 2.45 -10.02
C THR A 33 -9.24 2.56 -11.38
N GLU A 34 -9.22 1.46 -12.10
CA GLU A 34 -8.71 1.42 -13.49
C GLU A 34 -9.89 1.47 -14.45
N SER A 35 -9.74 2.22 -15.52
CA SER A 35 -10.78 2.35 -16.56
C SER A 35 -11.05 1.04 -17.29
N LYS A 36 -10.11 0.10 -17.29
CA LYS A 36 -10.23 -1.23 -17.89
C LYS A 36 -9.69 -2.31 -16.97
N ARG A 37 -10.42 -3.42 -16.84
CA ARG A 37 -9.94 -4.61 -16.11
C ARG A 37 -8.67 -5.14 -16.76
N ARG A 38 -7.63 -5.35 -15.96
CA ARG A 38 -6.34 -5.86 -16.43
C ARG A 38 -6.24 -7.37 -16.27
N THR A 39 -5.56 -7.98 -17.22
CA THR A 39 -5.10 -9.37 -17.11
C THR A 39 -3.75 -9.43 -16.39
N MET A 40 -3.40 -10.59 -15.85
CA MET A 40 -2.09 -10.81 -15.23
C MET A 40 -0.93 -10.55 -16.20
N GLY A 41 -1.12 -10.85 -17.48
CA GLY A 41 -0.15 -10.57 -18.55
C GLY A 41 0.11 -9.07 -18.74
N THR A 42 -0.94 -8.24 -18.75
CA THR A 42 -0.78 -6.78 -18.87
C THR A 42 -0.10 -6.18 -17.66
N ILE A 43 -0.38 -6.71 -16.46
CA ILE A 43 0.28 -6.27 -15.20
C ILE A 43 1.77 -6.60 -15.23
N ALA A 44 2.12 -7.83 -15.68
CA ALA A 44 3.52 -8.24 -15.80
C ALA A 44 4.29 -7.38 -16.80
N LEU A 45 3.68 -7.12 -17.96
CA LEU A 45 4.26 -6.27 -19.01
C LEU A 45 4.50 -4.84 -18.52
N ASP A 46 3.53 -4.24 -17.83
CA ASP A 46 3.67 -2.89 -17.27
C ASP A 46 4.74 -2.80 -16.20
N ASN A 47 4.90 -3.85 -15.40
CA ASN A 47 5.99 -3.92 -14.42
C ASN A 47 7.36 -4.03 -15.12
N MET A 48 7.47 -4.89 -16.13
CA MET A 48 8.70 -5.08 -16.90
C MET A 48 9.11 -3.80 -17.65
N LEU A 49 8.15 -3.12 -18.28
CA LEU A 49 8.37 -1.90 -19.06
C LEU A 49 8.28 -0.61 -18.21
N ASN A 50 8.10 -0.72 -16.89
CA ASN A 50 7.91 0.40 -15.97
C ASN A 50 6.80 1.38 -16.41
N ARG A 51 5.76 0.86 -17.07
CA ARG A 51 4.64 1.66 -17.56
C ARG A 51 3.67 1.99 -16.44
N THR A 52 3.06 3.17 -16.51
CA THR A 52 1.96 3.58 -15.64
C THR A 52 0.66 3.57 -16.43
N PRO A 53 -0.38 2.86 -15.96
CA PRO A 53 -1.67 2.86 -16.64
C PRO A 53 -2.39 4.20 -16.51
N LYS A 54 -3.34 4.42 -17.41
CA LYS A 54 -4.34 5.48 -17.18
C LYS A 54 -5.26 5.03 -16.04
N VAL A 55 -5.23 5.75 -14.96
CA VAL A 55 -6.12 5.56 -13.79
C VAL A 55 -7.03 6.77 -13.66
N VAL A 56 -8.19 6.56 -13.08
CA VAL A 56 -9.01 7.67 -12.60
C VAL A 56 -8.37 8.12 -11.29
N LEU A 57 -7.74 9.29 -11.34
CA LEU A 57 -7.12 9.87 -10.16
C LEU A 57 -8.21 10.44 -9.24
N PRO A 58 -8.07 10.21 -7.94
CA PRO A 58 -9.01 10.76 -6.97
C PRO A 58 -8.88 12.30 -6.89
N ALA A 59 -9.97 12.96 -6.54
CA ALA A 59 -9.98 14.40 -6.30
C ALA A 59 -9.38 14.73 -4.92
N LEU A 60 -8.14 14.30 -4.69
CA LEU A 60 -7.40 14.55 -3.45
C LEU A 60 -6.47 15.75 -3.65
N LYS A 61 -6.41 16.58 -2.62
CA LYS A 61 -5.39 17.64 -2.46
C LYS A 61 -4.38 17.18 -1.40
N PRO A 62 -3.31 16.49 -1.80
CA PRO A 62 -2.36 15.90 -0.85
C PRO A 62 -1.64 16.95 -0.03
N GLU A 63 -1.50 18.19 -0.54
CA GLU A 63 -0.92 19.34 0.15
C GLU A 63 -1.73 19.81 1.36
N GLU A 64 -3.02 19.47 1.41
CA GLU A 64 -3.90 19.80 2.54
C GLU A 64 -3.92 18.69 3.62
N CYS A 65 -3.22 17.56 3.40
CA CYS A 65 -3.21 16.44 4.33
C CYS A 65 -1.97 16.47 5.23
N ASP A 66 -2.17 16.23 6.53
CA ASP A 66 -1.08 16.01 7.49
C ASP A 66 -0.34 14.69 7.21
N LEU A 67 -1.07 13.69 6.70
CA LEU A 67 -0.55 12.39 6.29
C LEU A 67 -1.39 11.79 5.17
N VAL A 68 -0.73 11.31 4.11
CA VAL A 68 -1.35 10.44 3.11
C VAL A 68 -0.82 9.01 3.29
N VAL A 69 -1.72 8.06 3.54
CA VAL A 69 -1.37 6.64 3.67
C VAL A 69 -1.68 5.94 2.36
N PHE A 70 -0.66 5.49 1.65
CA PHE A 70 -0.83 4.65 0.47
C PHE A 70 -0.91 3.19 0.87
N VAL A 71 -1.92 2.48 0.38
CA VAL A 71 -2.14 1.06 0.65
C VAL A 71 -2.24 0.29 -0.66
N GLY A 72 -1.39 -0.69 -0.86
CA GLY A 72 -1.51 -1.53 -2.05
C GLY A 72 -0.42 -2.57 -2.24
N PRO A 73 -0.59 -3.45 -3.24
CA PRO A 73 0.28 -4.60 -3.41
C PRO A 73 1.66 -4.21 -3.94
N VAL A 74 2.64 -4.96 -3.47
CA VAL A 74 4.01 -4.95 -3.96
C VAL A 74 4.28 -6.28 -4.67
N ARG A 75 4.88 -6.22 -5.84
CA ARG A 75 5.25 -7.39 -6.63
C ARG A 75 6.66 -7.21 -7.20
N MET A 76 7.49 -8.24 -7.04
CA MET A 76 8.87 -8.23 -7.55
C MET A 76 9.65 -6.96 -7.13
N GLY A 77 9.43 -6.51 -5.91
CA GLY A 77 10.10 -5.31 -5.39
C GLY A 77 9.51 -3.98 -5.83
N GLN A 78 8.43 -3.98 -6.58
CA GLN A 78 7.82 -2.75 -7.11
C GLN A 78 6.40 -2.56 -6.62
N VAL A 79 6.05 -1.32 -6.34
CA VAL A 79 4.68 -0.91 -6.04
C VAL A 79 3.80 -1.07 -7.28
N ALA A 80 2.55 -1.47 -7.08
CA ALA A 80 1.57 -1.64 -8.16
C ALA A 80 1.47 -0.41 -9.07
N SER A 81 1.45 -0.64 -10.38
CA SER A 81 1.49 0.44 -11.37
C SER A 81 0.37 1.48 -11.28
N PRO A 82 -0.87 1.19 -10.82
CA PRO A 82 -1.86 2.23 -10.54
C PRO A 82 -1.48 3.19 -9.42
N LEU A 83 -0.85 2.70 -8.36
CA LEU A 83 -0.30 3.58 -7.31
C LEU A 83 0.86 4.43 -7.84
N ARG A 84 1.68 3.88 -8.75
CA ARG A 84 2.76 4.66 -9.39
C ARG A 84 2.23 5.84 -10.20
N ALA A 85 1.04 5.72 -10.81
CA ALA A 85 0.37 6.84 -11.47
C ALA A 85 -0.01 7.94 -10.48
N CYS A 86 -0.55 7.56 -9.31
CA CYS A 86 -0.82 8.52 -8.23
C CYS A 86 0.45 9.17 -7.69
N PHE A 87 1.54 8.41 -7.53
CA PHE A 87 2.82 8.95 -7.08
C PHE A 87 3.37 10.03 -8.02
N LYS A 88 3.21 9.82 -9.34
CA LYS A 88 3.63 10.81 -10.34
C LYS A 88 2.86 12.13 -10.22
N GLU A 89 1.55 12.04 -9.95
CA GLU A 89 0.68 13.23 -9.83
C GLU A 89 0.79 13.90 -8.47
N PHE A 90 0.76 13.11 -7.40
CA PHE A 90 0.71 13.64 -6.03
C PHE A 90 2.09 13.91 -5.44
N GLY A 91 3.12 13.19 -5.86
CA GLY A 91 4.46 13.28 -5.29
C GLY A 91 5.00 14.70 -5.13
N PRO A 92 4.89 15.60 -6.16
CA PRO A 92 5.36 16.98 -6.04
C PRO A 92 4.65 17.81 -4.96
N LYS A 93 3.39 17.48 -4.67
CA LYS A 93 2.52 18.20 -3.72
C LYS A 93 2.40 17.50 -2.36
N LEU A 94 3.00 16.33 -2.24
CA LEU A 94 2.85 15.45 -1.08
C LEU A 94 3.70 15.98 0.08
N GLY A 95 3.09 16.17 1.25
CA GLY A 95 3.78 16.43 2.51
C GLY A 95 4.37 15.15 3.09
N LYS A 96 3.84 14.68 4.19
CA LYS A 96 4.19 13.40 4.80
C LYS A 96 3.38 12.27 4.16
N TYR A 97 4.00 11.11 3.97
CA TYR A 97 3.28 9.91 3.56
C TYR A 97 3.75 8.68 4.31
N ALA A 98 2.85 7.71 4.40
CA ALA A 98 3.14 6.35 4.83
C ALA A 98 2.79 5.37 3.71
N PHE A 99 3.44 4.22 3.70
CA PHE A 99 3.10 3.13 2.80
C PHE A 99 2.84 1.86 3.59
N VAL A 100 1.70 1.24 3.35
CA VAL A 100 1.30 -0.02 3.99
C VAL A 100 0.95 -1.03 2.91
N THR A 101 1.43 -2.25 3.05
CA THR A 101 1.12 -3.33 2.11
C THR A 101 0.79 -4.62 2.83
N ILE A 102 -0.17 -5.38 2.27
CA ILE A 102 -0.31 -6.81 2.53
C ILE A 102 0.22 -7.54 1.30
N CYS A 103 1.31 -8.26 1.48
CA CYS A 103 1.93 -9.07 0.44
C CYS A 103 1.96 -10.56 0.81
N GLY A 104 2.50 -11.41 -0.06
CA GLY A 104 2.63 -12.86 0.21
C GLY A 104 3.52 -13.16 1.40
N GLY A 105 4.73 -12.64 1.38
CA GLY A 105 5.71 -12.79 2.45
C GLY A 105 6.44 -14.14 2.49
N ALA A 106 6.18 -15.06 1.57
CA ALA A 106 6.84 -16.37 1.53
C ALA A 106 8.37 -16.27 1.40
N ASP A 107 8.86 -15.22 0.77
CA ASP A 107 10.29 -14.94 0.58
C ASP A 107 10.84 -13.95 1.63
N GLY A 108 10.03 -13.56 2.62
CA GLY A 108 10.37 -12.55 3.63
C GLY A 108 10.12 -11.10 3.17
N PRO A 109 10.64 -10.11 3.93
CA PRO A 109 10.48 -8.70 3.64
C PRO A 109 11.16 -8.31 2.33
N ASN A 110 10.63 -7.26 1.68
CA ASN A 110 11.23 -6.73 0.45
C ASN A 110 12.28 -5.64 0.76
N PRO A 111 13.57 -5.95 0.67
CA PRO A 111 14.63 -4.99 1.04
C PRO A 111 14.72 -3.77 0.11
N LYS A 112 14.08 -3.83 -1.06
CA LYS A 112 14.11 -2.76 -2.07
C LYS A 112 12.93 -1.79 -1.97
N LEU A 113 11.95 -2.07 -1.11
CA LEU A 113 10.69 -1.30 -1.11
C LEU A 113 10.89 0.15 -0.65
N ALA A 114 11.67 0.39 0.38
CA ALA A 114 11.97 1.76 0.85
C ALA A 114 12.65 2.58 -0.25
N ALA A 115 13.67 2.02 -0.90
CA ALA A 115 14.38 2.69 -2.00
C ALA A 115 13.48 2.93 -3.23
N GLU A 116 12.58 1.98 -3.55
CA GLU A 116 11.59 2.13 -4.63
C GLU A 116 10.64 3.30 -4.35
N LEU A 117 10.13 3.41 -3.12
CA LEU A 117 9.25 4.51 -2.71
C LEU A 117 9.97 5.85 -2.75
N THR A 118 11.17 5.93 -2.18
CA THR A 118 11.99 7.15 -2.17
C THR A 118 12.31 7.61 -3.58
N LYS A 119 12.70 6.68 -4.47
CA LYS A 119 12.94 6.98 -5.88
C LYS A 119 11.72 7.58 -6.58
N ARG A 120 10.50 7.11 -6.27
CA ARG A 120 9.29 7.56 -6.95
C ARG A 120 8.68 8.83 -6.37
N LEU A 121 8.81 9.05 -5.08
CA LEU A 121 8.20 10.17 -4.38
C LEU A 121 9.20 11.28 -4.01
N GLY A 122 10.50 11.05 -4.26
CA GLY A 122 11.56 12.03 -3.98
C GLY A 122 11.86 12.22 -2.49
N ARG A 123 11.25 11.40 -1.61
CA ARG A 123 11.41 11.45 -0.16
C ARG A 123 11.13 10.10 0.48
N GLU A 124 11.68 9.87 1.65
CA GLU A 124 11.39 8.65 2.43
C GLU A 124 9.98 8.66 3.02
N PRO A 125 9.36 7.48 3.17
CA PRO A 125 8.09 7.36 3.88
C PRO A 125 8.28 7.67 5.37
N ALA A 126 7.36 8.43 5.96
CA ALA A 126 7.31 8.66 7.41
C ALA A 126 6.98 7.36 8.19
N ALA A 127 6.31 6.41 7.54
CA ALA A 127 6.17 5.03 8.01
C ALA A 127 6.08 4.07 6.83
N LEU A 128 6.76 2.93 6.95
CA LEU A 128 6.71 1.84 5.98
C LEU A 128 6.35 0.55 6.72
N VAL A 129 5.26 -0.09 6.33
CA VAL A 129 4.78 -1.32 6.95
C VAL A 129 4.51 -2.38 5.91
N GLU A 130 5.22 -3.48 6.00
CA GLU A 130 4.94 -4.71 5.25
C GLU A 130 4.26 -5.72 6.16
N LEU A 131 3.07 -6.18 5.75
CA LEU A 131 2.30 -7.22 6.41
C LEU A 131 2.31 -8.45 5.50
N HIS A 132 2.64 -9.61 6.07
CA HIS A 132 2.84 -10.83 5.30
C HIS A 132 1.70 -11.82 5.56
N LYS A 133 1.11 -12.35 4.49
CA LYS A 133 0.11 -13.42 4.59
C LYS A 133 0.72 -14.71 5.13
N ALA A 134 2.01 -14.92 4.90
CA ALA A 134 2.75 -16.06 5.43
C ALA A 134 2.69 -16.14 6.96
N ASP A 135 2.60 -14.99 7.66
CA ASP A 135 2.54 -14.92 9.13
C ASP A 135 1.23 -15.51 9.71
N PHE A 136 0.22 -15.72 8.86
CA PHE A 136 -1.06 -16.33 9.24
C PHE A 136 -1.17 -17.81 8.89
N LEU A 137 -0.14 -18.38 8.27
CA LEU A 137 -0.07 -19.78 7.88
C LEU A 137 0.83 -20.55 8.86
N PRO A 138 0.65 -21.88 8.98
CA PRO A 138 1.58 -22.72 9.77
C PRO A 138 3.02 -22.48 9.32
N PRO A 139 3.98 -22.34 10.25
CA PRO A 139 5.38 -22.11 9.90
C PRO A 139 6.05 -23.35 9.28
N GLU A 140 5.49 -24.53 9.55
CA GLU A 140 5.99 -25.81 9.03
C GLU A 140 4.85 -26.63 8.40
N PRO A 141 5.02 -27.08 7.14
CA PRO A 141 6.11 -26.72 6.23
C PRO A 141 6.09 -25.22 5.89
N LYS A 142 7.26 -24.64 5.62
CA LYS A 142 7.37 -23.20 5.28
C LYS A 142 6.36 -22.83 4.18
N PRO A 143 5.52 -21.79 4.39
CA PRO A 143 4.54 -21.35 3.40
C PRO A 143 5.16 -21.05 2.06
N THR A 144 4.59 -21.54 0.99
CA THR A 144 5.00 -21.28 -0.38
C THR A 144 4.30 -20.02 -0.93
N ARG A 145 4.79 -19.51 -2.07
CA ARG A 145 4.10 -18.42 -2.79
C ARG A 145 2.67 -18.82 -3.17
N ASN A 146 2.43 -20.09 -3.51
CA ASN A 146 1.10 -20.59 -3.87
C ASN A 146 0.14 -20.57 -2.67
N ASP A 147 0.61 -20.95 -1.49
CA ASP A 147 -0.19 -20.94 -0.27
C ASP A 147 -0.59 -19.51 0.10
N THR A 148 0.38 -18.60 0.10
CA THR A 148 0.10 -17.19 0.38
C THR A 148 -0.78 -16.52 -0.69
N MET A 149 -0.72 -16.98 -1.93
CA MET A 149 -1.57 -16.44 -3.01
C MET A 149 -3.04 -16.83 -2.81
N LYS A 150 -3.31 -18.05 -2.34
CA LYS A 150 -4.66 -18.56 -2.06
C LYS A 150 -5.24 -18.03 -0.75
N TYR A 151 -4.39 -17.60 0.19
CA TYR A 151 -4.83 -17.16 1.49
C TYR A 151 -5.53 -15.80 1.45
N HIS A 152 -6.72 -15.74 2.01
CA HIS A 152 -7.51 -14.52 2.19
C HIS A 152 -7.53 -14.15 3.67
N ILE A 153 -7.17 -12.91 3.98
CA ILE A 153 -7.17 -12.40 5.35
C ILE A 153 -8.61 -12.09 5.76
N SER A 154 -9.05 -12.59 6.90
CA SER A 154 -10.38 -12.34 7.44
C SER A 154 -10.51 -10.88 7.94
N GLU A 155 -11.75 -10.40 8.08
CA GLU A 155 -12.01 -9.07 8.63
C GLU A 155 -11.47 -8.91 10.06
N GLN A 156 -11.56 -9.97 10.87
CA GLN A 156 -11.01 -9.96 12.23
C GLN A 156 -9.50 -9.80 12.22
N GLN A 157 -8.80 -10.53 11.35
CA GLN A 157 -7.36 -10.40 11.18
C GLN A 157 -6.97 -9.01 10.67
N VAL A 158 -7.75 -8.43 9.75
CA VAL A 158 -7.53 -7.06 9.27
C VAL A 158 -7.62 -6.07 10.44
N LYS A 159 -8.64 -6.17 11.32
CA LYS A 159 -8.77 -5.31 12.50
C LYS A 159 -7.55 -5.43 13.43
N GLN A 160 -7.10 -6.65 13.71
CA GLN A 160 -5.89 -6.89 14.52
C GLN A 160 -4.64 -6.27 13.89
N LEU A 161 -4.47 -6.39 12.57
CA LEU A 161 -3.36 -5.76 11.86
C LEU A 161 -3.42 -4.24 11.97
N VAL A 162 -4.59 -3.64 11.79
CA VAL A 162 -4.78 -2.18 11.92
C VAL A 162 -4.43 -1.71 13.32
N ASP A 163 -4.88 -2.39 14.37
CA ASP A 163 -4.55 -2.03 15.75
C ASP A 163 -3.03 -2.13 16.01
N LYS A 164 -2.35 -3.11 15.41
CA LYS A 164 -0.89 -3.28 15.51
C LYS A 164 -0.10 -2.16 14.84
N ILE A 165 -0.56 -1.68 13.66
CA ILE A 165 0.20 -0.70 12.87
C ILE A 165 -0.18 0.75 13.17
N ARG A 166 -1.37 1.00 13.74
CA ARG A 166 -1.87 2.34 14.07
C ARG A 166 -0.85 3.20 14.83
N PRO A 167 -0.18 2.71 15.89
CA PRO A 167 0.81 3.53 16.62
C PRO A 167 1.97 4.03 15.75
N ALA A 168 2.36 3.26 14.74
CA ALA A 168 3.41 3.69 13.81
C ALA A 168 2.92 4.83 12.90
N LEU A 169 1.68 4.76 12.45
CA LEU A 169 1.07 5.81 11.63
C LEU A 169 0.79 7.09 12.43
N GLU A 170 0.36 6.97 13.67
CA GLU A 170 0.18 8.12 14.59
C GLU A 170 1.51 8.83 14.88
N ARG A 171 2.59 8.07 15.09
CA ARG A 171 3.95 8.65 15.22
C ARG A 171 4.41 9.34 13.95
N ALA A 172 4.09 8.79 12.77
CA ALA A 172 4.40 9.42 11.48
C ALA A 172 3.72 10.79 11.32
N VAL A 173 2.52 10.96 11.87
CA VAL A 173 1.84 12.28 11.91
C VAL A 173 2.52 13.20 12.91
N ALA A 174 2.73 12.72 14.14
CA ALA A 174 3.27 13.52 15.25
C ALA A 174 4.73 13.95 15.04
N GLY A 175 5.52 13.13 14.32
CA GLY A 175 6.92 13.44 14.03
C GLY A 175 7.04 14.74 13.24
N ARG A 176 7.61 15.79 13.85
CA ARG A 176 8.00 17.01 13.14
C ARG A 176 9.08 16.66 12.13
N LEU A 177 8.93 17.19 10.91
CA LEU A 177 10.06 17.29 10.00
C LEU A 177 11.14 18.12 10.75
N GLY A 178 12.18 17.44 11.25
CA GLY A 178 13.39 18.10 11.72
C GLY A 178 14.17 18.66 10.56
#